data_f63b44b87205b0d1e9e392f93bed5b0c
#
_entry.id   f63b44b87205b0d1e9e392f93bed5b0c
#
_cell.length_a   1.000
_cell.length_b   1.000
_cell.length_c   1.000
_cell.angle_alpha   90.00
_cell.angle_beta   90.00
_cell.angle_gamma   90.00
#
_symmetry.space_group_name_H-M   'P 1'
#
loop_
_entity.id
_entity.type
_entity.pdbx_description
1 polymer ?
#
loop_
_entity_poly.entity_id
_entity_poly.type
_entity_poly.pdbx_seq_one_letter_code
_entity_poly.pdbx_strand_id
1 'polypeptide(L)'
;GCVLGVLCVPAPGTALPLLLSAGLGLAAPAFFPKHWLTPVPETPAPPEEPPRLSAAATRLEAVAESLSSLAETVNAVYDAFPRRCDTFRWVIDNTHDSLCFNCGRRETCWKQEYTATLEGMNALRPILEQQGHLQTGDLPGQLSRCIHPAALCAAANRSFALYRSRKEAHVHAEAMRTALTEQYSAMADALSVLSEQLGRPGNPEPYKSGRVAAFFASLGTPPLECAVTLD
;
A
#
# COMPACT_ATOMS: atom_id res chain seq x y z
N GLY A 1 -55.25 -18.48 6.69
CA GLY A 1 -55.32 -17.13 6.09
C GLY A 1 -56.72 -16.63 5.78
N CYS A 2 -57.68 -17.48 5.35
CA CYS A 2 -59.03 -17.08 4.97
C CYS A 2 -59.98 -16.74 6.16
N VAL A 3 -59.76 -17.28 7.34
CA VAL A 3 -60.62 -17.04 8.53
C VAL A 3 -60.37 -15.63 9.12
N LEU A 4 -59.16 -15.15 9.07
CA LEU A 4 -58.79 -13.80 9.54
C LEU A 4 -59.35 -12.66 8.66
N GLY A 5 -59.56 -12.90 7.39
CA GLY A 5 -60.14 -11.90 6.46
C GLY A 5 -61.62 -11.58 6.71
N VAL A 6 -62.37 -12.54 7.29
CA VAL A 6 -63.81 -12.35 7.58
C VAL A 6 -64.06 -11.45 8.79
N LEU A 7 -63.13 -11.44 9.75
CA LEU A 7 -63.24 -10.60 10.93
C LEU A 7 -62.93 -9.10 10.68
N CYS A 8 -62.33 -8.77 9.55
CA CYS A 8 -61.96 -7.40 9.23
C CYS A 8 -62.93 -6.68 8.28
N VAL A 9 -64.00 -7.33 7.82
CA VAL A 9 -64.94 -6.68 6.83
C VAL A 9 -66.12 -6.07 7.57
N PRO A 10 -66.29 -4.76 7.59
CA PRO A 10 -67.32 -4.07 8.35
C PRO A 10 -68.76 -4.09 7.77
N ALA A 11 -68.97 -4.73 6.61
CA ALA A 11 -70.27 -4.69 5.91
C ALA A 11 -71.03 -6.03 5.99
N PRO A 12 -72.26 -6.11 6.59
CA PRO A 12 -73.01 -7.35 6.78
C PRO A 12 -73.40 -8.05 5.46
N GLY A 13 -73.43 -7.33 4.35
CA GLY A 13 -73.80 -7.90 3.05
C GLY A 13 -72.72 -8.73 2.37
N THR A 14 -71.48 -8.62 2.78
CA THR A 14 -70.33 -9.35 2.18
C THR A 14 -69.89 -10.55 2.96
N ALA A 15 -70.49 -10.74 4.18
CA ALA A 15 -70.09 -11.83 5.05
C ALA A 15 -70.57 -13.22 4.56
N LEU A 16 -71.75 -13.26 3.94
CA LEU A 16 -72.34 -14.52 3.46
C LEU A 16 -71.54 -15.18 2.30
N PRO A 17 -71.13 -14.50 1.26
CA PRO A 17 -70.33 -15.09 0.19
C PRO A 17 -68.95 -15.47 0.66
N LEU A 18 -68.34 -14.72 1.60
CA LEU A 18 -67.04 -15.06 2.21
C LEU A 18 -67.09 -16.31 3.09
N LEU A 19 -68.15 -16.48 3.87
CA LEU A 19 -68.37 -17.68 4.67
C LEU A 19 -68.64 -18.92 3.79
N LEU A 20 -69.37 -18.76 2.70
CA LEU A 20 -69.62 -19.83 1.71
C LEU A 20 -68.31 -20.22 0.99
N SER A 21 -67.47 -19.26 0.61
CA SER A 21 -66.21 -19.52 -0.05
C SER A 21 -65.19 -20.16 0.93
N ALA A 22 -65.16 -19.74 2.19
CA ALA A 22 -64.35 -20.33 3.24
C ALA A 22 -64.79 -21.77 3.58
N GLY A 23 -66.11 -21.99 3.64
CA GLY A 23 -66.70 -23.33 3.87
C GLY A 23 -66.40 -24.30 2.73
N LEU A 24 -66.51 -23.86 1.48
CA LEU A 24 -66.15 -24.64 0.28
C LEU A 24 -64.62 -24.94 0.24
N GLY A 25 -63.80 -23.98 0.66
CA GLY A 25 -62.34 -24.15 0.75
C GLY A 25 -61.91 -25.17 1.82
N LEU A 26 -62.62 -25.22 2.97
CA LEU A 26 -62.35 -26.21 4.02
C LEU A 26 -62.89 -27.61 3.71
N ALA A 27 -63.97 -27.73 2.93
CA ALA A 27 -64.55 -28.99 2.49
C ALA A 27 -63.79 -29.60 1.29
N ALA A 28 -63.10 -28.83 0.51
CA ALA A 28 -62.38 -29.30 -0.67
C ALA A 28 -61.41 -30.46 -0.39
N PRO A 29 -60.61 -30.45 0.69
CA PRO A 29 -59.70 -31.58 1.03
C PRO A 29 -60.41 -32.90 1.24
N ALA A 30 -61.71 -32.92 1.65
CA ALA A 30 -62.46 -34.15 1.91
C ALA A 30 -62.92 -34.83 0.59
N PHE A 31 -63.02 -34.10 -0.51
CA PHE A 31 -63.40 -34.61 -1.82
C PHE A 31 -62.23 -34.94 -2.74
N PHE A 32 -61.00 -34.51 -2.42
CA PHE A 32 -59.85 -34.83 -3.24
C PHE A 32 -59.18 -36.13 -2.79
N PRO A 33 -58.81 -37.00 -3.73
CA PRO A 33 -58.11 -38.22 -3.38
C PRO A 33 -56.82 -37.92 -2.60
N LYS A 34 -56.58 -38.67 -1.53
CA LYS A 34 -55.46 -38.44 -0.61
C LYS A 34 -54.10 -38.39 -1.25
N HIS A 35 -53.93 -39.00 -2.43
CA HIS A 35 -52.67 -38.98 -3.18
C HIS A 35 -52.34 -37.58 -3.82
N TRP A 36 -53.34 -36.70 -3.91
CA TRP A 36 -53.11 -35.32 -4.37
C TRP A 36 -52.67 -34.40 -3.22
N LEU A 37 -52.78 -34.89 -1.99
CA LEU A 37 -52.32 -34.19 -0.78
C LEU A 37 -50.95 -34.71 -0.30
N THR A 38 -50.30 -35.60 -1.06
CA THR A 38 -48.94 -35.94 -0.76
C THR A 38 -48.10 -34.68 -0.83
N PRO A 39 -47.31 -34.36 0.22
CA PRO A 39 -46.43 -33.21 0.15
C PRO A 39 -45.51 -33.42 -1.06
N VAL A 40 -45.47 -32.41 -1.90
CA VAL A 40 -44.48 -32.34 -2.97
C VAL A 40 -43.15 -32.67 -2.30
N PRO A 41 -42.39 -33.67 -2.79
CA PRO A 41 -41.09 -33.96 -2.21
C PRO A 41 -40.35 -32.64 -2.10
N GLU A 42 -39.96 -32.26 -0.89
CA GLU A 42 -39.14 -31.05 -0.72
C GLU A 42 -37.98 -31.19 -1.67
N THR A 43 -37.99 -30.37 -2.71
CA THR A 43 -36.84 -30.23 -3.58
C THR A 43 -35.69 -29.95 -2.63
N PRO A 44 -34.60 -30.78 -2.60
CA PRO A 44 -33.50 -30.51 -1.70
C PRO A 44 -33.16 -29.04 -1.84
N ALA A 45 -33.20 -28.34 -0.72
CA ALA A 45 -32.90 -26.92 -0.69
C ALA A 45 -31.62 -26.72 -1.50
N PRO A 46 -31.59 -25.80 -2.46
CA PRO A 46 -30.36 -25.52 -3.22
C PRO A 46 -29.28 -25.36 -2.17
N PRO A 47 -28.07 -25.96 -2.38
CA PRO A 47 -26.98 -25.87 -1.41
C PRO A 47 -26.91 -24.41 -0.97
N GLU A 48 -26.99 -24.16 0.33
CA GLU A 48 -26.94 -22.81 0.88
C GLU A 48 -25.73 -22.15 0.25
N GLU A 49 -25.95 -21.21 -0.67
CA GLU A 49 -24.86 -20.38 -1.18
C GLU A 49 -24.20 -19.78 0.05
N PRO A 50 -22.86 -19.92 0.19
CA PRO A 50 -22.18 -19.31 1.30
C PRO A 50 -22.61 -17.84 1.36
N PRO A 51 -23.00 -17.34 2.51
CA PRO A 51 -23.62 -16.04 2.62
C PRO A 51 -22.75 -15.03 1.87
N ARG A 52 -23.35 -14.18 1.05
CA ARG A 52 -22.64 -13.20 0.17
C ARG A 52 -21.57 -12.43 0.94
N LEU A 53 -21.74 -12.28 2.25
CA LEU A 53 -20.79 -11.67 3.18
C LEU A 53 -19.51 -12.49 3.33
N SER A 54 -19.57 -13.83 3.35
CA SER A 54 -18.37 -14.67 3.44
C SER A 54 -17.53 -14.60 2.16
N ALA A 55 -18.19 -14.53 0.99
CA ALA A 55 -17.48 -14.33 -0.28
C ALA A 55 -16.82 -12.94 -0.36
N ALA A 56 -17.44 -11.92 0.21
CA ALA A 56 -16.84 -10.58 0.32
C ALA A 56 -15.64 -10.59 1.26
N ALA A 57 -15.74 -11.23 2.42
CA ALA A 57 -14.64 -11.38 3.36
C ALA A 57 -13.42 -12.05 2.70
N THR A 58 -13.61 -13.18 2.01
CA THR A 58 -12.52 -13.87 1.29
C THR A 58 -11.86 -12.99 0.23
N ARG A 59 -12.64 -12.17 -0.48
CA ARG A 59 -12.09 -11.23 -1.47
C ARG A 59 -11.27 -10.12 -0.81
N LEU A 60 -11.71 -9.59 0.32
CA LEU A 60 -10.97 -8.58 1.08
C LEU A 60 -9.65 -9.13 1.61
N GLU A 61 -9.65 -10.36 2.10
CA GLU A 61 -8.45 -11.04 2.55
C GLU A 61 -7.43 -11.23 1.41
N ALA A 62 -7.88 -11.66 0.25
CA ALA A 62 -7.02 -11.79 -0.94
C ALA A 62 -6.43 -10.43 -1.38
N VAL A 63 -7.19 -9.33 -1.25
CA VAL A 63 -6.68 -7.98 -1.53
C VAL A 63 -5.66 -7.56 -0.46
N ALA A 64 -5.91 -7.83 0.81
CA ALA A 64 -4.99 -7.55 1.90
C ALA A 64 -3.64 -8.28 1.70
N GLU A 65 -3.69 -9.56 1.35
CA GLU A 65 -2.49 -10.36 1.04
C GLU A 65 -1.72 -9.77 -0.16
N SER A 66 -2.44 -9.36 -1.20
CA SER A 66 -1.83 -8.71 -2.38
C SER A 66 -1.12 -7.40 -2.02
N LEU A 67 -1.70 -6.58 -1.13
CA LEU A 67 -1.08 -5.34 -0.66
C LEU A 67 0.16 -5.61 0.21
N SER A 68 0.12 -6.63 1.06
CA SER A 68 1.29 -7.06 1.85
C SER A 68 2.42 -7.52 0.94
N SER A 69 2.13 -8.34 -0.07
CA SER A 69 3.09 -8.78 -1.07
C SER A 69 3.67 -7.62 -1.89
N LEU A 70 2.85 -6.59 -2.17
CA LEU A 70 3.31 -5.38 -2.84
C LEU A 70 4.28 -4.59 -1.96
N ALA A 71 4.01 -4.45 -0.66
CA ALA A 71 4.92 -3.80 0.29
C ALA A 71 6.28 -4.52 0.34
N GLU A 72 6.27 -5.85 0.40
CA GLU A 72 7.50 -6.67 0.36
C GLU A 72 8.26 -6.48 -0.96
N THR A 73 7.55 -6.45 -2.08
CA THR A 73 8.13 -6.25 -3.41
C THR A 73 8.80 -4.89 -3.52
N VAL A 74 8.17 -3.83 -3.01
CA VAL A 74 8.76 -2.48 -2.97
C VAL A 74 10.08 -2.49 -2.20
N ASN A 75 10.13 -3.14 -1.04
CA ASN A 75 11.35 -3.28 -0.25
C ASN A 75 12.43 -4.08 -1.00
N ALA A 76 12.07 -5.23 -1.58
CA ALA A 76 13.01 -6.08 -2.30
C ALA A 76 13.60 -5.39 -3.53
N VAL A 77 12.78 -4.68 -4.31
CA VAL A 77 13.26 -3.90 -5.46
C VAL A 77 14.22 -2.80 -5.02
N TYR A 78 13.88 -2.08 -3.95
CA TYR A 78 14.71 -1.02 -3.43
C TYR A 78 16.07 -1.53 -2.94
N ASP A 79 16.09 -2.65 -2.23
CA ASP A 79 17.33 -3.27 -1.71
C ASP A 79 18.23 -3.84 -2.83
N ALA A 80 17.65 -4.17 -3.99
CA ALA A 80 18.40 -4.62 -5.16
C ALA A 80 19.21 -3.50 -5.85
N PHE A 81 18.90 -2.23 -5.58
CA PHE A 81 19.66 -1.12 -6.16
C PHE A 81 21.03 -0.96 -5.48
N PRO A 82 22.14 -1.02 -6.25
CA PRO A 82 23.47 -0.92 -5.68
C PRO A 82 23.71 0.49 -5.11
N ARG A 83 24.02 0.55 -3.82
CA ARG A 83 24.36 1.80 -3.08
C ARG A 83 25.77 2.32 -3.42
N ARG A 84 26.19 2.26 -4.69
CA ARG A 84 27.56 2.55 -5.12
C ARG A 84 28.02 3.99 -4.95
N CYS A 85 27.14 4.93 -4.58
CA CYS A 85 27.45 6.37 -4.56
C CYS A 85 27.40 6.98 -3.14
N ASP A 86 27.36 6.17 -2.07
CA ASP A 86 27.10 6.66 -0.71
C ASP A 86 28.34 7.20 0.01
N THR A 87 29.52 7.08 -0.60
CA THR A 87 30.76 7.51 0.02
C THR A 87 31.47 8.59 -0.79
N PHE A 88 32.16 9.49 -0.11
CA PHE A 88 33.01 10.51 -0.75
C PHE A 88 34.09 9.89 -1.65
N ARG A 89 34.43 8.62 -1.45
CA ARG A 89 35.33 7.86 -2.31
C ARG A 89 34.87 7.91 -3.78
N TRP A 90 33.56 7.87 -4.03
CA TRP A 90 33.03 8.00 -5.38
C TRP A 90 33.41 9.35 -6.05
N VAL A 91 33.46 10.46 -5.27
CA VAL A 91 33.89 11.77 -5.78
C VAL A 91 35.34 11.71 -6.21
N ILE A 92 36.19 11.06 -5.42
CA ILE A 92 37.62 10.89 -5.73
C ILE A 92 37.80 10.07 -6.99
N ASP A 93 37.15 8.89 -7.06
CA ASP A 93 37.27 7.98 -8.20
C ASP A 93 36.73 8.63 -9.48
N ASN A 94 35.58 9.32 -9.43
CA ASN A 94 35.04 10.02 -10.59
C ASN A 94 35.90 11.22 -11.03
N THR A 95 36.54 11.91 -10.08
CA THR A 95 37.51 12.99 -10.40
C THR A 95 38.76 12.41 -11.03
N HIS A 96 39.27 11.28 -10.49
CA HIS A 96 40.40 10.56 -11.07
C HIS A 96 40.11 10.16 -12.53
N ASP A 97 38.97 9.51 -12.77
CA ASP A 97 38.65 8.97 -14.09
C ASP A 97 38.41 10.09 -15.13
N SER A 98 37.84 11.21 -14.69
CA SER A 98 37.53 12.33 -15.60
C SER A 98 38.73 13.20 -15.93
N LEU A 99 39.76 13.29 -15.08
CA LEU A 99 40.92 14.16 -15.27
C LEU A 99 42.25 13.42 -15.16
N CYS A 100 42.48 12.70 -14.04
CA CYS A 100 43.78 12.14 -13.71
C CYS A 100 44.15 10.94 -14.60
N PHE A 101 43.14 10.22 -15.11
CA PHE A 101 43.35 9.03 -15.94
C PHE A 101 44.20 9.33 -17.18
N ASN A 102 44.01 10.49 -17.82
CA ASN A 102 44.74 10.91 -19.01
C ASN A 102 45.86 11.93 -18.70
N CYS A 103 46.20 12.16 -17.43
CA CYS A 103 47.20 13.12 -17.02
C CYS A 103 48.62 12.53 -17.15
N GLY A 104 49.53 13.30 -17.69
CA GLY A 104 50.95 12.90 -17.86
C GLY A 104 51.67 12.58 -16.54
N ARG A 105 51.15 13.07 -15.38
CA ARG A 105 51.68 12.77 -14.05
C ARG A 105 50.92 11.69 -13.29
N ARG A 106 50.03 10.96 -13.94
CA ARG A 106 49.21 9.92 -13.33
C ARG A 106 50.05 8.89 -12.54
N GLU A 107 51.12 8.40 -13.14
CA GLU A 107 51.99 7.40 -12.48
C GLU A 107 52.65 7.94 -11.21
N THR A 108 53.13 9.18 -11.24
CA THR A 108 53.72 9.81 -10.05
C THR A 108 52.66 9.96 -8.94
N CYS A 109 51.51 10.57 -9.27
CA CYS A 109 50.48 10.86 -8.28
C CYS A 109 49.77 9.58 -7.75
N TRP A 110 49.40 8.66 -8.63
CA TRP A 110 48.51 7.53 -8.29
C TRP A 110 49.24 6.20 -8.13
N LYS A 111 50.56 6.14 -8.36
CA LYS A 111 51.36 4.96 -8.03
C LYS A 111 52.46 5.29 -7.02
N GLN A 112 53.32 6.26 -7.31
CA GLN A 112 54.51 6.57 -6.46
C GLN A 112 54.08 7.34 -5.19
N GLU A 113 53.19 8.33 -5.31
CA GLU A 113 52.74 9.20 -4.21
C GLU A 113 51.27 8.93 -3.88
N TYR A 114 50.81 7.69 -3.98
CA TYR A 114 49.40 7.32 -3.84
C TYR A 114 48.80 7.80 -2.51
N THR A 115 49.48 7.54 -1.39
CA THR A 115 48.98 7.91 -0.05
C THR A 115 48.81 9.41 0.08
N ALA A 116 49.81 10.19 -0.29
CA ALA A 116 49.78 11.65 -0.21
C ALA A 116 48.69 12.23 -1.14
N THR A 117 48.56 11.67 -2.35
CA THR A 117 47.51 12.09 -3.30
C THR A 117 46.11 11.78 -2.75
N LEU A 118 45.92 10.58 -2.19
CA LEU A 118 44.62 10.17 -1.61
C LEU A 118 44.26 11.01 -0.37
N GLU A 119 45.22 11.27 0.50
CA GLU A 119 45.03 12.17 1.66
C GLU A 119 44.65 13.57 1.22
N GLY A 120 45.36 14.12 0.21
CA GLY A 120 45.01 15.41 -0.37
C GLY A 120 43.61 15.45 -0.98
N MET A 121 43.20 14.40 -1.68
CA MET A 121 41.85 14.28 -2.23
C MET A 121 40.80 14.16 -1.13
N ASN A 122 41.09 13.42 -0.05
CA ASN A 122 40.18 13.32 1.10
C ASN A 122 40.06 14.65 1.85
N ALA A 123 41.13 15.44 1.92
CA ALA A 123 41.12 16.77 2.54
C ALA A 123 40.23 17.79 1.80
N LEU A 124 39.85 17.52 0.54
CA LEU A 124 38.86 18.33 -0.19
C LEU A 124 37.43 18.18 0.36
N ARG A 125 37.16 17.07 1.05
CA ARG A 125 35.82 16.75 1.55
C ARG A 125 35.24 17.85 2.46
N PRO A 126 35.88 18.24 3.57
CA PRO A 126 35.32 19.27 4.46
C PRO A 126 35.13 20.61 3.75
N ILE A 127 36.00 20.96 2.80
CA ILE A 127 35.90 22.20 2.05
C ILE A 127 34.66 22.16 1.13
N LEU A 128 34.47 21.07 0.40
CA LEU A 128 33.31 20.84 -0.48
C LEU A 128 32.00 20.77 0.30
N GLU A 129 32.00 20.13 1.48
CA GLU A 129 30.81 20.03 2.34
C GLU A 129 30.41 21.38 2.93
N GLN A 130 31.39 22.24 3.28
CA GLN A 130 31.12 23.57 3.88
C GLN A 130 30.82 24.65 2.84
N GLN A 131 31.62 24.74 1.78
CA GLN A 131 31.57 25.82 0.79
C GLN A 131 30.76 25.45 -0.46
N GLY A 132 30.55 24.14 -0.71
CA GLY A 132 29.85 23.65 -1.90
C GLY A 132 30.68 23.66 -3.18
N HIS A 133 31.82 24.33 -3.20
CA HIS A 133 32.72 24.39 -4.36
C HIS A 133 34.18 24.62 -3.92
N LEU A 134 35.13 24.29 -4.80
CA LEU A 134 36.57 24.48 -4.62
C LEU A 134 37.09 25.55 -5.58
N GLN A 135 37.99 26.34 -5.08
CA GLN A 135 38.86 27.22 -5.90
C GLN A 135 40.30 26.73 -5.85
N THR A 136 41.13 27.21 -6.74
CA THR A 136 42.56 26.81 -6.82
C THR A 136 43.35 27.13 -5.55
N GLY A 137 42.92 28.16 -4.81
CA GLY A 137 43.51 28.54 -3.51
C GLY A 137 43.15 27.59 -2.34
N ASP A 138 42.11 26.80 -2.49
CA ASP A 138 41.63 25.86 -1.45
C ASP A 138 42.35 24.51 -1.52
N LEU A 139 43.22 24.29 -2.51
CA LEU A 139 43.89 23.01 -2.69
C LEU A 139 44.87 22.73 -1.54
N PRO A 140 44.78 21.57 -0.88
CA PRO A 140 45.73 21.18 0.15
C PRO A 140 47.15 21.07 -0.39
N GLY A 141 48.16 21.27 0.48
CA GLY A 141 49.57 21.21 0.11
C GLY A 141 50.00 19.93 -0.62
N GLN A 142 49.36 18.79 -0.31
CA GLN A 142 49.59 17.51 -0.99
C GLN A 142 49.21 17.56 -2.50
N LEU A 143 48.23 18.41 -2.86
CA LEU A 143 47.79 18.59 -4.26
C LEU A 143 48.42 19.79 -4.95
N SER A 144 49.29 20.57 -4.27
CA SER A 144 49.98 21.74 -4.86
C SER A 144 50.84 21.39 -6.06
N ARG A 145 51.26 20.13 -6.19
CA ARG A 145 52.05 19.60 -7.31
C ARG A 145 51.24 19.27 -8.55
N CYS A 146 49.90 19.44 -8.47
CA CYS A 146 49.04 19.18 -9.62
C CYS A 146 49.38 20.18 -10.77
N ILE A 147 49.64 19.66 -11.95
CA ILE A 147 49.94 20.49 -13.13
C ILE A 147 48.71 21.13 -13.76
N HIS A 148 47.51 20.68 -13.33
CA HIS A 148 46.21 21.17 -13.80
C HIS A 148 45.29 21.56 -12.63
N PRO A 149 45.68 22.49 -11.73
CA PRO A 149 44.93 22.75 -10.50
C PRO A 149 43.51 23.28 -10.76
N ALA A 150 43.33 24.16 -11.74
CA ALA A 150 41.99 24.66 -12.09
C ALA A 150 41.06 23.57 -12.66
N ALA A 151 41.63 22.67 -13.49
CA ALA A 151 40.89 21.54 -14.03
C ALA A 151 40.54 20.53 -12.94
N LEU A 152 41.42 20.32 -11.94
CA LEU A 152 41.17 19.48 -10.77
C LEU A 152 40.02 20.01 -9.94
N CYS A 153 40.01 21.31 -9.63
CA CYS A 153 38.90 21.95 -8.92
C CYS A 153 37.57 21.81 -9.72
N ALA A 154 37.61 22.07 -11.03
CA ALA A 154 36.42 21.93 -11.86
C ALA A 154 35.89 20.49 -11.93
N ALA A 155 36.78 19.49 -12.01
CA ALA A 155 36.39 18.08 -12.01
C ALA A 155 35.83 17.65 -10.65
N ALA A 156 36.49 18.04 -9.55
CA ALA A 156 36.02 17.74 -8.20
C ALA A 156 34.67 18.41 -7.91
N ASN A 157 34.46 19.66 -8.31
CA ASN A 157 33.18 20.37 -8.16
C ASN A 157 32.05 19.67 -8.93
N ARG A 158 32.29 19.24 -10.17
CA ARG A 158 31.28 18.48 -10.94
C ARG A 158 30.96 17.13 -10.28
N SER A 159 32.01 16.40 -9.85
CA SER A 159 31.85 15.13 -9.18
C SER A 159 31.08 15.27 -7.87
N PHE A 160 31.37 16.32 -7.10
CA PHE A 160 30.69 16.61 -5.85
C PHE A 160 29.22 17.04 -6.05
N ALA A 161 28.94 17.86 -7.05
CA ALA A 161 27.56 18.23 -7.40
C ALA A 161 26.71 16.99 -7.77
N LEU A 162 27.27 16.07 -8.56
CA LEU A 162 26.63 14.81 -8.89
C LEU A 162 26.44 13.92 -7.66
N TYR A 163 27.43 13.84 -6.78
CA TYR A 163 27.35 13.11 -5.52
C TYR A 163 26.23 13.65 -4.63
N ARG A 164 26.15 14.97 -4.45
CA ARG A 164 25.07 15.60 -3.67
C ARG A 164 23.69 15.29 -4.25
N SER A 165 23.51 15.50 -5.54
CA SER A 165 22.23 15.22 -6.22
C SER A 165 21.81 13.75 -6.06
N ARG A 166 22.74 12.82 -6.20
CA ARG A 166 22.47 11.40 -5.99
C ARG A 166 22.13 11.07 -4.54
N LYS A 167 22.85 11.66 -3.59
CA LYS A 167 22.58 11.49 -2.16
C LYS A 167 21.19 12.03 -1.80
N GLU A 168 20.82 13.21 -2.29
CA GLU A 168 19.49 13.80 -2.11
C GLU A 168 18.41 12.91 -2.73
N ALA A 169 18.61 12.45 -3.96
CA ALA A 169 17.68 11.53 -4.61
C ALA A 169 17.52 10.21 -3.84
N HIS A 170 18.62 9.68 -3.27
CA HIS A 170 18.57 8.47 -2.45
C HIS A 170 17.77 8.69 -1.17
N VAL A 171 17.97 9.81 -0.45
CA VAL A 171 17.20 10.16 0.74
C VAL A 171 15.71 10.28 0.42
N HIS A 172 15.36 10.92 -0.70
CA HIS A 172 13.97 11.02 -1.14
C HIS A 172 13.37 9.66 -1.52
N ALA A 173 14.14 8.83 -2.22
CA ALA A 173 13.69 7.49 -2.58
C ALA A 173 13.47 6.61 -1.34
N GLU A 174 14.36 6.71 -0.33
CA GLU A 174 14.22 6.02 0.96
C GLU A 174 12.96 6.46 1.71
N ALA A 175 12.73 7.77 1.80
CA ALA A 175 11.54 8.33 2.44
C ALA A 175 10.25 7.87 1.72
N MET A 176 10.26 7.87 0.38
CA MET A 176 9.13 7.41 -0.42
C MET A 176 8.89 5.90 -0.25
N ARG A 177 9.97 5.09 -0.23
CA ARG A 177 9.89 3.66 0.05
C ARG A 177 9.20 3.39 1.38
N THR A 178 9.68 4.06 2.45
CA THR A 178 9.13 3.90 3.81
C THR A 178 7.65 4.28 3.83
N ALA A 179 7.30 5.43 3.27
CA ALA A 179 5.91 5.88 3.23
C ALA A 179 4.99 4.92 2.46
N LEU A 180 5.42 4.41 1.29
CA LEU A 180 4.65 3.43 0.52
C LEU A 180 4.48 2.11 1.25
N THR A 181 5.55 1.61 1.88
CA THR A 181 5.50 0.35 2.65
C THR A 181 4.55 0.48 3.83
N GLU A 182 4.64 1.57 4.60
CA GLU A 182 3.75 1.84 5.72
C GLU A 182 2.29 1.97 5.27
N GLN A 183 2.05 2.67 4.15
CA GLN A 183 0.72 2.84 3.60
C GLN A 183 0.11 1.51 3.15
N TYR A 184 0.84 0.68 2.40
CA TYR A 184 0.33 -0.62 1.95
C TYR A 184 0.10 -1.57 3.11
N SER A 185 0.98 -1.60 4.12
CA SER A 185 0.80 -2.42 5.32
C SER A 185 -0.44 -1.97 6.11
N ALA A 186 -0.62 -0.67 6.31
CA ALA A 186 -1.79 -0.15 7.02
C ALA A 186 -3.11 -0.45 6.28
N MET A 187 -3.10 -0.39 4.94
CA MET A 187 -4.27 -0.78 4.13
C MET A 187 -4.54 -2.28 4.23
N ALA A 188 -3.52 -3.12 4.17
CA ALA A 188 -3.65 -4.57 4.33
C ALA A 188 -4.24 -4.92 5.70
N ASP A 189 -3.73 -4.31 6.77
CA ASP A 189 -4.23 -4.51 8.13
C ASP A 189 -5.71 -4.10 8.26
N ALA A 190 -6.08 -2.95 7.70
CA ALA A 190 -7.45 -2.46 7.71
C ALA A 190 -8.41 -3.41 6.98
N LEU A 191 -8.00 -3.92 5.81
CA LEU A 191 -8.79 -4.89 5.04
C LEU A 191 -8.90 -6.24 5.72
N SER A 192 -7.85 -6.71 6.40
CA SER A 192 -7.87 -7.94 7.18
C SER A 192 -8.85 -7.85 8.36
N VAL A 193 -8.84 -6.72 9.08
CA VAL A 193 -9.80 -6.46 10.16
C VAL A 193 -11.24 -6.44 9.63
N LEU A 194 -11.46 -5.81 8.47
CA LEU A 194 -12.78 -5.75 7.85
C LEU A 194 -13.25 -7.13 7.38
N SER A 195 -12.35 -7.93 6.80
CA SER A 195 -12.60 -9.30 6.39
C SER A 195 -13.03 -10.16 7.59
N GLU A 196 -12.30 -10.06 8.72
CA GLU A 196 -12.63 -10.79 9.94
C GLU A 196 -14.02 -10.42 10.50
N GLN A 197 -14.36 -9.14 10.44
CA GLN A 197 -15.69 -8.66 10.90
C GLN A 197 -16.84 -9.17 10.03
N LEU A 198 -16.65 -9.18 8.71
CA LEU A 198 -17.63 -9.69 7.74
C LEU A 198 -17.75 -11.22 7.79
N GLY A 199 -16.68 -11.92 8.12
CA GLY A 199 -16.66 -13.39 8.23
C GLY A 199 -17.30 -13.94 9.51
N ARG A 200 -17.56 -13.12 10.54
CA ARG A 200 -18.20 -13.57 11.79
C ARG A 200 -19.70 -13.65 11.61
N PRO A 201 -20.32 -14.86 11.64
CA PRO A 201 -21.77 -14.97 11.58
C PRO A 201 -22.37 -14.46 12.90
N GLY A 202 -23.20 -13.44 12.82
CA GLY A 202 -24.30 -13.25 13.75
C GLY A 202 -24.06 -12.43 15.01
N ASN A 203 -23.34 -11.32 14.98
CA ASN A 203 -23.57 -10.27 15.95
C ASN A 203 -23.40 -8.88 15.31
N PRO A 204 -24.48 -8.16 15.02
CA PRO A 204 -24.39 -6.76 14.64
C PRO A 204 -24.13 -5.91 15.90
N GLU A 205 -22.96 -6.09 16.53
CA GLU A 205 -22.52 -5.05 17.44
C GLU A 205 -22.23 -3.80 16.62
N PRO A 206 -22.77 -2.65 17.04
CA PRO A 206 -22.51 -1.40 16.34
C PRO A 206 -21.01 -1.17 16.31
N TYR A 207 -20.50 -1.16 15.10
CA TYR A 207 -19.13 -0.97 14.69
C TYR A 207 -18.42 0.07 15.57
N LYS A 208 -17.64 -0.36 16.56
CA LYS A 208 -16.73 0.49 17.31
C LYS A 208 -15.49 0.76 16.45
N SER A 209 -15.68 1.61 15.47
CA SER A 209 -14.80 1.91 14.36
C SER A 209 -13.58 2.78 14.71
N GLY A 210 -13.02 2.68 15.91
CA GLY A 210 -11.88 3.52 16.28
C GLY A 210 -10.70 3.44 15.32
N ARG A 211 -10.38 2.26 14.80
CA ARG A 211 -9.25 2.06 13.86
C ARG A 211 -9.55 2.44 12.41
N VAL A 212 -10.74 2.13 11.92
CA VAL A 212 -11.14 2.49 10.57
C VAL A 212 -11.46 3.97 10.48
N ALA A 213 -12.09 4.56 11.50
CA ALA A 213 -12.26 6.00 11.59
C ALA A 213 -10.91 6.74 11.65
N ALA A 214 -9.92 6.21 12.38
CA ALA A 214 -8.57 6.75 12.40
C ALA A 214 -7.89 6.65 11.02
N PHE A 215 -8.10 5.56 10.29
CA PHE A 215 -7.59 5.39 8.92
C PHE A 215 -8.21 6.41 7.96
N PHE A 216 -9.54 6.56 7.94
CA PHE A 216 -10.19 7.57 7.10
C PHE A 216 -9.87 9.00 7.52
N ALA A 217 -9.70 9.27 8.81
CA ALA A 217 -9.24 10.56 9.29
C ALA A 217 -7.80 10.88 8.81
N SER A 218 -6.93 9.87 8.75
CA SER A 218 -5.56 10.03 8.22
C SER A 218 -5.52 10.31 6.72
N LEU A 219 -6.55 9.90 5.98
CA LEU A 219 -6.72 10.20 4.56
C LEU A 219 -7.39 11.56 4.28
N GLY A 220 -7.72 12.33 5.33
CA GLY A 220 -8.37 13.63 5.20
C GLY A 220 -9.84 13.57 4.72
N THR A 221 -10.44 12.38 4.68
CA THR A 221 -11.84 12.19 4.35
C THR A 221 -12.67 12.13 5.64
N PRO A 222 -13.72 12.98 5.80
CA PRO A 222 -14.60 12.86 6.95
C PRO A 222 -15.30 11.49 6.91
N PRO A 223 -15.50 10.82 8.07
CA PRO A 223 -16.23 9.57 8.11
C PRO A 223 -17.66 9.81 7.60
N LEU A 224 -18.01 9.19 6.48
CA LEU A 224 -19.40 9.09 6.06
C LEU A 224 -20.12 8.21 7.07
N GLU A 225 -21.06 8.76 7.81
CA GLU A 225 -22.03 7.98 8.59
C GLU A 225 -22.93 7.22 7.60
N CYS A 226 -22.47 6.05 7.16
CA CYS A 226 -23.34 5.10 6.48
C CYS A 226 -24.06 4.28 7.53
N ALA A 227 -25.24 4.70 7.92
CA ALA A 227 -26.20 3.82 8.55
C ALA A 227 -26.71 2.85 7.48
N VAL A 228 -26.15 1.64 7.43
CA VAL A 228 -26.69 0.55 6.63
C VAL A 228 -27.79 -0.09 7.46
N THR A 229 -29.03 0.29 7.21
CA THR A 229 -30.20 -0.47 7.64
C THR A 229 -30.34 -1.64 6.67
N LEU A 230 -30.06 -2.84 7.14
CA LEU A 230 -30.41 -4.08 6.44
C LEU A 230 -31.89 -4.38 6.75
N ASP A 231 -32.78 -4.20 5.75
CA ASP A 231 -34.13 -4.77 5.73
C ASP A 231 -34.07 -6.27 5.36
#